data_6dcd1ae52c67b28ccf6153ab0fea5b98
#
_entry.id   6dcd1ae52c67b28ccf6153ab0fea5b98
#
_cell.length_a   1.000
_cell.length_b   1.000
_cell.length_c   1.000
_cell.angle_alpha   90.00
_cell.angle_beta   90.00
_cell.angle_gamma   90.00
#
_symmetry.space_group_name_H-M   'P 1'
#
loop_
_entity.id
_entity.type
_entity.pdbx_description
1 polymer ?
#
loop_
_entity_poly.entity_id
_entity_poly.type
_entity_poly.pdbx_seq_one_letter_code
_entity_poly.pdbx_strand_id
1 'polypeptide(L)'
;LKGMPEPLIEDEIRRVLGLVNLSENLDDKIKSFSGGMKQRLAIAQTILNSPEILIFDEPSAGLDPFEREQFKRIMVRLKKDSIIIISTHIVSDIDTITDDLIILNKGSVIANDSPEALFEHIRGMVWDIPKEDIGLLPIENIYYEDTKSKTISKTKPTPNAVISEPTMNDLYFCGQLDGGVFE
;
A
#
# COMPACT_ATOMS: atom_id res chain seq x y z
N LEU A 1 -24.90 -11.31 -15.43
CA LEU A 1 -23.73 -10.71 -14.83
C LEU A 1 -22.93 -9.98 -15.91
N LYS A 2 -22.90 -8.62 -15.93
CA LYS A 2 -22.08 -7.79 -16.84
C LYS A 2 -22.07 -8.25 -18.31
N GLY A 3 -23.20 -8.75 -18.86
CA GLY A 3 -23.30 -9.20 -20.27
C GLY A 3 -22.71 -10.57 -20.56
N MET A 4 -22.32 -11.33 -19.55
CA MET A 4 -21.81 -12.70 -19.72
C MET A 4 -22.92 -13.67 -20.10
N PRO A 5 -22.69 -14.62 -21.06
CA PRO A 5 -23.64 -15.69 -21.36
C PRO A 5 -23.94 -16.56 -20.12
N GLU A 6 -25.21 -16.90 -19.92
CA GLU A 6 -25.67 -17.64 -18.73
C GLU A 6 -24.89 -18.94 -18.45
N PRO A 7 -24.51 -19.76 -19.45
CA PRO A 7 -23.73 -20.97 -19.20
C PRO A 7 -22.33 -20.74 -18.60
N LEU A 8 -21.75 -19.54 -18.76
CA LEU A 8 -20.42 -19.22 -18.27
C LEU A 8 -20.41 -18.55 -16.90
N ILE A 9 -21.59 -18.17 -16.40
CA ILE A 9 -21.71 -17.40 -15.15
C ILE A 9 -21.20 -18.21 -13.94
N GLU A 10 -21.59 -19.47 -13.83
CA GLU A 10 -21.22 -20.31 -12.68
C GLU A 10 -19.71 -20.58 -12.64
N ASP A 11 -19.11 -20.89 -13.78
CA ASP A 11 -17.67 -21.13 -13.87
C ASP A 11 -16.88 -19.87 -13.50
N GLU A 12 -17.34 -18.70 -13.96
CA GLU A 12 -16.70 -17.43 -13.64
C GLU A 12 -16.84 -17.08 -12.15
N ILE A 13 -18.00 -17.31 -11.54
CA ILE A 13 -18.18 -17.15 -10.09
C ILE A 13 -17.20 -18.03 -9.32
N ARG A 14 -17.10 -19.31 -9.68
CA ARG A 14 -16.14 -20.23 -9.05
C ARG A 14 -14.70 -19.78 -9.22
N ARG A 15 -14.33 -19.30 -10.42
CA ARG A 15 -13.02 -18.76 -10.72
C ARG A 15 -12.68 -17.58 -9.80
N VAL A 16 -13.55 -16.56 -9.72
CA VAL A 16 -13.26 -15.36 -8.93
C VAL A 16 -13.26 -15.64 -7.44
N LEU A 17 -14.17 -16.49 -6.94
CA LEU A 17 -14.16 -16.91 -5.54
C LEU A 17 -12.88 -17.69 -5.18
N GLY A 18 -12.37 -18.51 -6.10
CA GLY A 18 -11.08 -19.19 -5.93
C GLY A 18 -9.90 -18.22 -5.82
N LEU A 19 -9.89 -17.16 -6.64
CA LEU A 19 -8.83 -16.13 -6.59
C LEU A 19 -8.77 -15.40 -5.24
N VAL A 20 -9.94 -15.18 -4.61
CA VAL A 20 -10.05 -14.45 -3.33
C VAL A 20 -10.17 -15.37 -2.10
N ASN A 21 -9.95 -16.68 -2.25
CA ASN A 21 -10.05 -17.70 -1.20
C ASN A 21 -11.42 -17.74 -0.50
N LEU A 22 -12.50 -17.72 -1.28
CA LEU A 22 -13.89 -17.84 -0.82
C LEU A 22 -14.64 -19.00 -1.49
N SER A 23 -13.95 -19.98 -2.09
CA SER A 23 -14.57 -21.10 -2.80
C SER A 23 -15.51 -21.91 -1.92
N GLU A 24 -15.16 -22.12 -0.65
CA GLU A 24 -15.95 -22.89 0.31
C GLU A 24 -17.22 -22.15 0.80
N ASN A 25 -17.29 -20.84 0.51
CA ASN A 25 -18.36 -19.97 0.98
C ASN A 25 -19.38 -19.61 -0.11
N LEU A 26 -19.39 -20.36 -1.22
CA LEU A 26 -20.26 -20.08 -2.37
C LEU A 26 -21.76 -20.01 -1.98
N ASP A 27 -22.20 -20.91 -1.09
CA ASP A 27 -23.59 -21.03 -0.67
C ASP A 27 -23.91 -20.28 0.64
N ASP A 28 -22.92 -19.61 1.22
CA ASP A 28 -23.08 -18.88 2.47
C ASP A 28 -23.81 -17.55 2.27
N LYS A 29 -24.52 -17.12 3.30
CA LYS A 29 -25.19 -15.82 3.29
C LYS A 29 -24.16 -14.71 3.57
N ILE A 30 -24.09 -13.67 2.72
CA ILE A 30 -23.17 -12.54 2.88
C ILE A 30 -23.25 -11.89 4.28
N LYS A 31 -24.42 -11.93 4.93
CA LYS A 31 -24.61 -11.41 6.30
C LYS A 31 -23.78 -12.12 7.36
N SER A 32 -23.36 -13.38 7.11
CA SER A 32 -22.50 -14.16 8.01
C SER A 32 -21.00 -13.89 7.80
N PHE A 33 -20.63 -13.14 6.75
CA PHE A 33 -19.23 -12.88 6.42
C PHE A 33 -18.57 -11.93 7.41
N SER A 34 -17.30 -12.21 7.75
CA SER A 34 -16.42 -11.27 8.45
C SER A 34 -16.16 -10.01 7.61
N GLY A 35 -15.55 -8.99 8.21
CA GLY A 35 -15.10 -7.80 7.49
C GLY A 35 -14.17 -8.14 6.33
N GLY A 36 -13.14 -8.94 6.58
CA GLY A 36 -12.21 -9.39 5.55
C GLY A 36 -12.86 -10.25 4.45
N MET A 37 -13.78 -11.13 4.81
CA MET A 37 -14.55 -11.90 3.81
C MET A 37 -15.39 -10.99 2.91
N LYS A 38 -16.03 -9.96 3.47
CA LYS A 38 -16.78 -8.96 2.68
C LYS A 38 -15.87 -8.19 1.74
N GLN A 39 -14.68 -7.79 2.22
CA GLN A 39 -13.70 -7.11 1.38
C GLN A 39 -13.21 -7.99 0.23
N ARG A 40 -12.88 -9.26 0.51
CA ARG A 40 -12.52 -10.23 -0.53
C ARG A 40 -13.64 -10.47 -1.53
N LEU A 41 -14.90 -10.49 -1.07
CA LEU A 41 -16.05 -10.58 -1.96
C LEU A 41 -16.20 -9.33 -2.85
N ALA A 42 -15.93 -8.13 -2.32
CA ALA A 42 -15.93 -6.89 -3.09
C ALA A 42 -14.84 -6.94 -4.20
N ILE A 43 -13.64 -7.43 -3.87
CA ILE A 43 -12.59 -7.66 -4.86
C ILE A 43 -13.07 -8.67 -5.91
N ALA A 44 -13.68 -9.81 -5.51
CA ALA A 44 -14.22 -10.79 -6.45
C ALA A 44 -15.24 -10.18 -7.43
N GLN A 45 -16.10 -9.28 -6.96
CA GLN A 45 -17.04 -8.55 -7.82
C GLN A 45 -16.34 -7.63 -8.82
N THR A 46 -15.21 -7.03 -8.42
CA THR A 46 -14.44 -6.11 -9.26
C THR A 46 -13.73 -6.85 -10.40
N ILE A 47 -13.23 -8.06 -10.14
CA ILE A 47 -12.47 -8.87 -11.10
C ILE A 47 -13.34 -9.76 -12.00
N LEU A 48 -14.68 -9.71 -11.85
CA LEU A 48 -15.60 -10.41 -12.76
C LEU A 48 -15.37 -9.96 -14.19
N ASN A 49 -15.33 -10.94 -15.09
CA ASN A 49 -15.13 -10.72 -16.54
C ASN A 49 -13.71 -10.21 -16.88
N SER A 50 -12.75 -10.47 -15.99
CA SER A 50 -11.30 -10.20 -16.18
C SER A 50 -11.00 -8.82 -16.77
N PRO A 51 -11.32 -7.72 -16.08
CA PRO A 51 -11.05 -6.38 -16.59
C PRO A 51 -9.54 -6.13 -16.70
N GLU A 52 -9.13 -5.39 -17.74
CA GLU A 52 -7.73 -5.00 -17.94
C GLU A 52 -7.22 -3.99 -16.92
N ILE A 53 -8.12 -3.17 -16.33
CA ILE A 53 -7.79 -2.14 -15.35
C ILE A 53 -8.67 -2.32 -14.11
N LEU A 54 -8.04 -2.37 -12.95
CA LEU A 54 -8.66 -2.47 -11.63
C LEU A 54 -8.30 -1.23 -10.83
N ILE A 55 -9.30 -0.60 -10.22
CA ILE A 55 -9.10 0.58 -9.37
C ILE A 55 -9.66 0.26 -7.97
N PHE A 56 -8.82 0.40 -6.96
CA PHE A 56 -9.17 0.18 -5.57
C PHE A 56 -8.88 1.43 -4.75
N ASP A 57 -9.89 1.87 -4.00
CA ASP A 57 -9.79 3.01 -3.09
C ASP A 57 -9.78 2.49 -1.64
N GLU A 58 -8.68 2.71 -0.92
CA GLU A 58 -8.44 2.26 0.46
C GLU A 58 -8.82 0.78 0.72
N PRO A 59 -8.38 -0.18 -0.12
CA PRO A 59 -8.91 -1.55 -0.11
C PRO A 59 -8.54 -2.36 1.13
N SER A 60 -7.54 -1.96 1.88
CA SER A 60 -7.06 -2.64 3.11
C SER A 60 -7.49 -1.94 4.40
N ALA A 61 -8.23 -0.82 4.30
CA ALA A 61 -8.67 -0.09 5.47
C ALA A 61 -9.57 -0.95 6.38
N GLY A 62 -9.25 -0.97 7.67
CA GLY A 62 -10.02 -1.74 8.66
C GLY A 62 -9.80 -3.25 8.65
N LEU A 63 -8.88 -3.76 7.83
CA LEU A 63 -8.48 -5.16 7.86
C LEU A 63 -7.48 -5.42 8.99
N ASP A 64 -7.58 -6.60 9.61
CA ASP A 64 -6.57 -7.08 10.53
C ASP A 64 -5.27 -7.51 9.79
N PRO A 65 -4.14 -7.74 10.48
CA PRO A 65 -2.86 -8.07 9.83
C PRO A 65 -2.94 -9.33 8.96
N PHE A 66 -3.72 -10.34 9.34
CA PHE A 66 -3.86 -11.55 8.55
C PHE A 66 -4.63 -11.30 7.25
N GLU A 67 -5.71 -10.54 7.31
CA GLU A 67 -6.51 -10.18 6.13
C GLU A 67 -5.74 -9.22 5.18
N ARG A 68 -4.89 -8.34 5.70
CA ARG A 68 -3.97 -7.52 4.88
C ARG A 68 -3.00 -8.38 4.09
N GLU A 69 -2.45 -9.43 4.71
CA GLU A 69 -1.58 -10.37 4.02
C GLU A 69 -2.33 -11.15 2.93
N GLN A 70 -3.59 -11.54 3.19
CA GLN A 70 -4.43 -12.15 2.16
C GLN A 70 -4.70 -11.19 0.99
N PHE A 71 -4.97 -9.91 1.29
CA PHE A 71 -5.13 -8.87 0.28
C PHE A 71 -3.87 -8.74 -0.60
N LYS A 72 -2.68 -8.63 -0.03
CA LYS A 72 -1.41 -8.58 -0.78
C LYS A 72 -1.26 -9.78 -1.73
N ARG A 73 -1.53 -10.98 -1.25
CA ARG A 73 -1.48 -12.21 -2.08
C ARG A 73 -2.45 -12.18 -3.24
N ILE A 74 -3.64 -11.64 -3.04
CA ILE A 74 -4.62 -11.46 -4.12
C ILE A 74 -4.09 -10.46 -5.15
N MET A 75 -3.55 -9.31 -4.72
CA MET A 75 -3.00 -8.30 -5.62
C MET A 75 -1.84 -8.86 -6.46
N VAL A 76 -0.91 -9.60 -5.85
CA VAL A 76 0.20 -10.27 -6.58
C VAL A 76 -0.30 -11.23 -7.66
N ARG A 77 -1.44 -11.90 -7.44
CA ARG A 77 -2.03 -12.77 -8.46
C ARG A 77 -2.65 -11.95 -9.60
N LEU A 78 -3.39 -10.88 -9.26
CA LEU A 78 -4.14 -10.08 -10.23
C LEU A 78 -3.23 -9.21 -11.11
N LYS A 79 -2.10 -8.71 -10.59
CA LYS A 79 -1.17 -7.88 -11.35
C LYS A 79 -0.50 -8.57 -12.55
N LYS A 80 -0.66 -9.89 -12.68
CA LYS A 80 -0.16 -10.63 -13.84
C LYS A 80 -0.96 -10.39 -15.11
N ASP A 81 -2.26 -10.11 -14.93
CA ASP A 81 -3.22 -10.06 -16.04
C ASP A 81 -3.94 -8.71 -16.12
N SER A 82 -3.73 -7.80 -15.14
CA SER A 82 -4.43 -6.51 -15.06
C SER A 82 -3.50 -5.41 -14.56
N ILE A 83 -3.73 -4.18 -15.03
CA ILE A 83 -3.18 -2.97 -14.42
C ILE A 83 -3.98 -2.70 -13.14
N ILE A 84 -3.29 -2.57 -12.01
CA ILE A 84 -3.92 -2.32 -10.72
C ILE A 84 -3.53 -0.93 -10.23
N ILE A 85 -4.52 -0.09 -9.96
CA ILE A 85 -4.36 1.22 -9.35
C ILE A 85 -4.92 1.15 -7.93
N ILE A 86 -4.10 1.44 -6.93
CA ILE A 86 -4.49 1.43 -5.52
C ILE A 86 -4.24 2.82 -4.95
N SER A 87 -5.28 3.44 -4.38
CA SER A 87 -5.12 4.59 -3.48
C SER A 87 -5.09 4.09 -2.04
N THR A 88 -4.10 4.49 -1.26
CA THR A 88 -4.01 4.16 0.16
C THR A 88 -3.08 5.12 0.90
N HIS A 89 -3.35 5.31 2.20
CA HIS A 89 -2.43 5.94 3.14
C HIS A 89 -1.67 4.90 3.99
N ILE A 90 -1.96 3.60 3.80
CA ILE A 90 -1.32 2.49 4.54
C ILE A 90 -0.17 1.94 3.70
N VAL A 91 0.98 2.56 3.84
CA VAL A 91 2.17 2.30 3.00
C VAL A 91 2.64 0.85 3.09
N SER A 92 2.57 0.24 4.28
CA SER A 92 2.96 -1.16 4.50
C SER A 92 2.14 -2.18 3.71
N ASP A 93 0.97 -1.80 3.18
CA ASP A 93 0.13 -2.71 2.42
C ASP A 93 0.53 -2.82 0.95
N ILE A 94 1.31 -1.84 0.46
CA ILE A 94 1.73 -1.76 -0.94
C ILE A 94 3.22 -1.96 -1.16
N ASP A 95 4.04 -1.94 -0.12
CA ASP A 95 5.51 -1.98 -0.17
C ASP A 95 6.10 -3.12 -1.01
N THR A 96 5.44 -4.30 -0.99
CA THR A 96 5.89 -5.51 -1.69
C THR A 96 5.17 -5.77 -3.01
N ILE A 97 4.16 -4.98 -3.35
CA ILE A 97 3.32 -5.22 -4.54
C ILE A 97 3.37 -4.10 -5.58
N THR A 98 3.93 -2.94 -5.22
CA THR A 98 3.99 -1.74 -6.05
C THR A 98 5.16 -1.81 -7.03
N ASP A 99 4.89 -1.60 -8.31
CA ASP A 99 5.89 -1.46 -9.36
C ASP A 99 6.16 0.03 -9.65
N ASP A 100 5.12 0.88 -9.60
CA ASP A 100 5.19 2.34 -9.76
C ASP A 100 4.48 3.05 -8.61
N LEU A 101 5.05 4.13 -8.11
CA LEU A 101 4.53 4.90 -6.99
C LEU A 101 4.27 6.35 -7.40
N ILE A 102 3.05 6.82 -7.13
CA ILE A 102 2.68 8.22 -7.27
C ILE A 102 2.45 8.79 -5.87
N ILE A 103 3.22 9.78 -5.48
CA ILE A 103 3.04 10.47 -4.21
C ILE A 103 2.30 11.77 -4.44
N LEU A 104 1.17 11.93 -3.70
CA LEU A 104 0.31 13.11 -3.77
C LEU A 104 0.45 13.94 -2.50
N ASN A 105 0.60 15.25 -2.64
CA ASN A 105 0.52 16.19 -1.53
C ASN A 105 -0.29 17.44 -1.94
N LYS A 106 -1.24 17.85 -1.11
CA LYS A 106 -2.09 19.06 -1.31
C LYS A 106 -2.69 19.14 -2.73
N GLY A 107 -3.08 17.98 -3.30
CA GLY A 107 -3.69 17.88 -4.63
C GLY A 107 -2.72 17.92 -5.82
N SER A 108 -1.43 17.90 -5.57
CA SER A 108 -0.38 17.87 -6.60
C SER A 108 0.39 16.55 -6.57
N VAL A 109 0.82 16.09 -7.74
CA VAL A 109 1.79 14.99 -7.86
C VAL A 109 3.17 15.57 -7.54
N ILE A 110 3.84 15.01 -6.53
CA ILE A 110 5.17 15.43 -6.09
C ILE A 110 6.25 14.42 -6.45
N ALA A 111 5.89 13.17 -6.68
CA ALA A 111 6.77 12.14 -7.19
C ALA A 111 5.98 11.11 -8.00
N ASN A 112 6.59 10.57 -9.05
CA ASN A 112 6.03 9.52 -9.89
C ASN A 112 7.17 8.72 -10.51
N ASP A 113 7.51 7.59 -9.91
CA ASP A 113 8.55 6.67 -10.41
C ASP A 113 8.43 5.32 -9.68
N SER A 114 9.31 4.37 -10.01
CA SER A 114 9.45 3.14 -9.24
C SER A 114 9.92 3.43 -7.80
N PRO A 115 9.54 2.61 -6.81
CA PRO A 115 10.03 2.78 -5.44
C PRO A 115 11.55 2.84 -5.34
N GLU A 116 12.26 2.01 -6.11
CA GLU A 116 13.72 1.97 -6.14
C GLU A 116 14.33 3.29 -6.60
N ALA A 117 13.79 3.89 -7.67
CA ALA A 117 14.24 5.18 -8.17
C ALA A 117 13.99 6.30 -7.14
N LEU A 118 12.82 6.26 -6.47
CA LEU A 118 12.50 7.22 -5.41
C LEU A 118 13.38 7.04 -4.18
N PHE A 119 13.77 5.81 -3.81
CA PHE A 119 14.72 5.56 -2.73
C PHE A 119 16.09 6.19 -3.00
N GLU A 120 16.56 6.15 -4.25
CA GLU A 120 17.84 6.80 -4.60
C GLU A 120 17.83 8.30 -4.34
N HIS A 121 16.69 8.99 -4.49
CA HIS A 121 16.58 10.42 -4.20
C HIS A 121 16.74 10.76 -2.72
N ILE A 122 16.32 9.86 -1.82
CA ILE A 122 16.39 10.08 -0.37
C ILE A 122 17.51 9.28 0.31
N ARG A 123 18.26 8.50 -0.45
CA ARG A 123 19.39 7.74 0.07
C ARG A 123 20.42 8.65 0.69
N GLY A 124 20.85 8.33 1.90
CA GLY A 124 21.78 9.17 2.66
C GLY A 124 21.15 10.38 3.37
N MET A 125 19.81 10.53 3.29
CA MET A 125 19.08 11.59 3.99
C MET A 125 18.20 11.06 5.13
N VAL A 126 17.97 9.75 5.22
CA VAL A 126 17.18 9.14 6.29
C VAL A 126 18.05 8.82 7.48
N TRP A 127 17.66 9.29 8.67
CA TRP A 127 18.44 9.16 9.89
C TRP A 127 17.62 8.55 11.00
N ASP A 128 18.16 7.51 11.65
CA ASP A 128 17.68 7.00 12.93
C ASP A 128 18.15 7.93 14.04
N ILE A 129 17.24 8.41 14.88
CA ILE A 129 17.50 9.34 15.98
C ILE A 129 17.45 8.60 17.31
N PRO A 130 18.55 8.52 18.07
CA PRO A 130 18.57 7.96 19.40
C PRO A 130 17.64 8.71 20.35
N LYS A 131 17.09 8.01 21.35
CA LYS A 131 16.13 8.59 22.30
C LYS A 131 16.67 9.82 23.05
N GLU A 132 17.97 9.83 23.35
CA GLU A 132 18.67 10.94 24.02
C GLU A 132 18.75 12.19 23.15
N ASP A 133 18.69 12.05 21.82
CA ASP A 133 18.81 13.16 20.87
C ASP A 133 17.45 13.72 20.40
N ILE A 134 16.34 13.07 20.73
CA ILE A 134 14.99 13.48 20.27
C ILE A 134 14.69 14.92 20.65
N GLY A 135 15.09 15.37 21.85
CA GLY A 135 14.88 16.74 22.32
C GLY A 135 15.74 17.81 21.61
N LEU A 136 16.66 17.42 20.74
CA LEU A 136 17.51 18.34 19.96
C LEU A 136 16.86 18.77 18.63
N LEU A 137 15.77 18.15 18.24
CA LEU A 137 15.05 18.41 16.97
C LEU A 137 13.63 18.93 17.24
N PRO A 138 13.08 19.77 16.34
CA PRO A 138 11.65 20.06 16.35
C PRO A 138 10.84 18.77 16.19
N ILE A 139 9.79 18.60 17.00
CA ILE A 139 9.01 17.35 17.04
C ILE A 139 8.30 17.07 15.71
N GLU A 140 7.94 18.12 14.97
CA GLU A 140 7.34 18.06 13.65
C GLU A 140 8.26 17.46 12.57
N ASN A 141 9.57 17.42 12.83
CA ASN A 141 10.56 16.84 11.94
C ASN A 141 10.87 15.38 12.27
N ILE A 142 10.22 14.82 13.30
CA ILE A 142 10.45 13.45 13.76
C ILE A 142 9.21 12.63 13.46
N TYR A 143 9.42 11.47 12.83
CA TYR A 143 8.38 10.46 12.67
C TYR A 143 8.84 9.13 13.27
N TYR A 144 7.89 8.26 13.51
CA TYR A 144 8.13 6.98 14.18
C TYR A 144 7.84 5.84 13.21
N GLU A 145 8.79 4.91 13.10
CA GLU A 145 8.64 3.67 12.37
C GLU A 145 9.06 2.52 13.29
N ASP A 146 8.11 1.63 13.58
CA ASP A 146 8.26 0.56 14.57
C ASP A 146 8.73 1.11 15.94
N THR A 147 9.96 0.80 16.33
CA THR A 147 10.57 1.23 17.59
C THR A 147 11.57 2.37 17.44
N LYS A 148 11.73 2.89 16.22
CA LYS A 148 12.73 3.89 15.87
C LYS A 148 12.09 5.27 15.72
N SER A 149 12.85 6.29 16.11
CA SER A 149 12.56 7.68 15.79
C SER A 149 13.42 8.05 14.58
N LYS A 150 12.82 8.60 13.54
CA LYS A 150 13.50 8.93 12.29
C LYS A 150 13.30 10.39 11.91
N THR A 151 14.19 10.90 11.10
CA THR A 151 14.06 12.21 10.42
C THR A 151 14.69 12.15 9.04
N ILE A 152 14.28 13.09 8.18
CA ILE A 152 14.84 13.25 6.83
C ILE A 152 15.62 14.56 6.81
N SER A 153 16.93 14.49 6.49
CA SER A 153 17.81 15.64 6.44
C SER A 153 18.98 15.41 5.50
N LYS A 154 19.34 16.44 4.71
CA LYS A 154 20.53 16.44 3.83
C LYS A 154 21.84 16.44 4.62
N THR A 155 21.82 16.84 5.89
CA THR A 155 22.99 16.85 6.77
C THR A 155 22.69 16.08 8.04
N LYS A 156 23.74 15.59 8.72
CA LYS A 156 23.58 14.87 9.99
C LYS A 156 22.83 15.74 11.01
N PRO A 157 21.60 15.31 11.43
CA PRO A 157 20.71 16.18 12.18
C PRO A 157 21.08 16.32 13.67
N THR A 158 21.70 15.28 14.25
CA THR A 158 22.15 15.27 15.66
C THR A 158 23.47 14.52 15.80
N PRO A 159 24.24 14.74 16.90
CA PRO A 159 25.57 14.12 17.08
C PRO A 159 25.55 12.59 16.99
N ASN A 160 24.52 11.94 17.54
CA ASN A 160 24.42 10.47 17.60
C ASN A 160 23.50 9.88 16.52
N ALA A 161 22.93 10.69 15.62
CA ALA A 161 22.12 10.19 14.52
C ALA A 161 22.90 9.23 13.63
N VAL A 162 22.27 8.14 13.23
CA VAL A 162 22.83 7.09 12.38
C VAL A 162 22.06 7.03 11.09
N ILE A 163 22.79 6.97 9.96
CA ILE A 163 22.16 6.86 8.64
C ILE A 163 21.41 5.53 8.53
N SER A 164 20.24 5.56 7.92
CA SER A 164 19.36 4.41 7.73
C SER A 164 19.07 4.22 6.24
N GLU A 165 18.85 2.97 5.81
CA GLU A 165 18.34 2.71 4.48
C GLU A 165 16.89 3.18 4.37
N PRO A 166 16.50 3.80 3.24
CA PRO A 166 15.15 4.26 3.02
C PRO A 166 14.11 3.14 3.00
N THR A 167 12.93 3.44 3.50
CA THR A 167 11.74 2.59 3.44
C THR A 167 10.60 3.30 2.71
N MET A 168 9.53 2.58 2.40
CA MET A 168 8.33 3.17 1.81
C MET A 168 7.68 4.22 2.74
N ASN A 169 7.77 4.03 4.06
CA ASN A 169 7.31 5.03 5.02
C ASN A 169 8.12 6.33 4.92
N ASP A 170 9.43 6.21 4.72
CA ASP A 170 10.30 7.37 4.56
C ASP A 170 9.95 8.18 3.30
N LEU A 171 9.61 7.51 2.19
CA LEU A 171 9.09 8.18 0.98
C LEU A 171 7.78 8.92 1.26
N TYR A 172 6.85 8.29 1.98
CA TYR A 172 5.59 8.93 2.34
C TYR A 172 5.82 10.19 3.19
N PHE A 173 6.63 10.09 4.25
CA PHE A 173 6.94 11.25 5.10
C PHE A 173 7.71 12.33 4.35
N CYS A 174 8.66 11.95 3.49
CA CYS A 174 9.38 12.89 2.62
C CYS A 174 8.40 13.71 1.76
N GLY A 175 7.39 13.05 1.24
CA GLY A 175 6.35 13.69 0.45
C GLY A 175 5.43 14.63 1.23
N GLN A 176 5.37 14.53 2.56
CA GLN A 176 4.56 15.42 3.41
C GLN A 176 5.33 16.64 3.91
N LEU A 177 6.69 16.64 3.82
CA LEU A 177 7.50 17.77 4.26
C LEU A 177 7.36 18.96 3.31
N ASP A 178 7.16 20.17 3.85
CA ASP A 178 7.15 21.41 3.08
C ASP A 178 8.58 21.70 2.57
N GLY A 179 8.75 21.87 1.26
CA GLY A 179 10.05 22.12 0.62
C GLY A 179 10.68 20.88 -0.01
N GLY A 180 9.87 20.04 -0.58
CA GLY A 180 10.08 18.78 -1.29
C GLY A 180 11.52 18.34 -1.58
N VAL A 181 11.87 17.15 -1.11
CA VAL A 181 13.14 16.48 -1.44
C VAL A 181 13.15 16.01 -2.91
N PHE A 182 11.97 15.96 -3.53
CA PHE A 182 11.77 15.54 -4.92
C PHE A 182 11.78 16.70 -5.94
N GLU A 183 12.00 17.95 -5.49
CA GLU A 183 12.19 19.13 -6.35
C GLU A 183 13.62 19.27 -6.88
#